data_6cbe3cab94c5e02c09cfff9928e0ac44
#
_entry.id   6cbe3cab94c5e02c09cfff9928e0ac44
#
_cell.length_a   1.000
_cell.length_b   1.000
_cell.length_c   1.000
_cell.angle_alpha   90.00
_cell.angle_beta   90.00
_cell.angle_gamma   90.00
#
_symmetry.space_group_name_H-M   'P 1'
#
loop_
_entity.id
_entity.type
_entity.pdbx_description
1 polymer ?
#
loop_
_entity_poly.entity_id
_entity_poly.type
_entity_poly.pdbx_seq_one_letter_code
_entity_poly.pdbx_strand_id
1 'polypeptide(L)'
;MTGLGFKKLRSFLLLLLIASCFSCATKSDGVHFNKVATTFLGGSSQNAHNIKLSFTNAGQFDYLTSTVTAQIKSQAEKDEMLKLATQNAKQQILEFIHVEVQSERFINSVANSIANSDAVPKHKGTASNTKLAYLVRDSVNQKRNEIIKSAFVEDAVLDVSSGLMVVTVRAGRKN
;
A
#
# COMPACT_ATOMS: atom_id res chain seq x y z
N MET A 1 -18.55 -26.60 67.72
CA MET A 1 -18.75 -25.27 67.12
C MET A 1 -17.42 -24.83 66.54
N THR A 2 -17.38 -24.25 65.35
CA THR A 2 -16.25 -23.68 64.55
C THR A 2 -15.63 -24.60 63.47
N GLY A 3 -16.35 -24.76 62.39
CA GLY A 3 -15.83 -25.44 61.20
C GLY A 3 -16.18 -24.76 59.84
N LEU A 4 -16.81 -23.57 59.82
CA LEU A 4 -17.37 -22.97 58.63
C LEU A 4 -16.56 -21.80 58.05
N GLY A 5 -15.53 -21.33 58.76
CA GLY A 5 -14.77 -20.10 58.33
C GLY A 5 -13.67 -20.34 57.30
N PHE A 6 -13.08 -21.50 57.27
CA PHE A 6 -11.87 -21.76 56.46
C PHE A 6 -12.12 -22.10 55.00
N LYS A 7 -13.29 -22.61 54.63
CA LYS A 7 -13.61 -22.96 53.26
C LYS A 7 -13.91 -21.72 52.36
N LYS A 8 -14.52 -20.67 52.96
CA LYS A 8 -14.81 -19.43 52.23
C LYS A 8 -13.58 -18.58 51.97
N LEU A 9 -12.59 -18.64 52.89
CA LEU A 9 -11.33 -17.87 52.71
C LEU A 9 -10.45 -18.45 51.61
N ARG A 10 -10.43 -19.77 51.41
CA ARG A 10 -9.68 -20.43 50.33
C ARG A 10 -10.28 -20.13 48.95
N SER A 11 -11.60 -20.05 48.80
CA SER A 11 -12.25 -19.69 47.54
C SER A 11 -12.01 -18.23 47.15
N PHE A 12 -11.93 -17.32 48.12
CA PHE A 12 -11.67 -15.91 47.87
C PHE A 12 -10.21 -15.67 47.45
N LEU A 13 -9.26 -16.42 48.02
CA LEU A 13 -7.85 -16.34 47.69
C LEU A 13 -7.57 -16.90 46.27
N LEU A 14 -8.31 -17.93 45.86
CA LEU A 14 -8.19 -18.51 44.51
C LEU A 14 -8.76 -17.60 43.44
N LEU A 15 -9.81 -16.84 43.73
CA LEU A 15 -10.40 -15.86 42.83
C LEU A 15 -9.50 -14.63 42.62
N LEU A 16 -8.74 -14.22 43.64
CA LEU A 16 -7.78 -13.11 43.54
C LEU A 16 -6.53 -13.48 42.73
N LEU A 17 -6.14 -14.75 42.71
CA LEU A 17 -4.99 -15.24 41.92
C LEU A 17 -5.30 -15.32 40.40
N ILE A 18 -6.58 -15.49 40.04
CA ILE A 18 -6.99 -15.56 38.63
C ILE A 18 -7.11 -14.13 38.00
N ALA A 19 -7.40 -13.11 38.84
CA ALA A 19 -7.52 -11.73 38.38
C ALA A 19 -6.16 -11.06 38.05
N SER A 20 -5.04 -11.60 38.54
CA SER A 20 -3.71 -11.03 38.32
C SER A 20 -3.02 -11.51 37.05
N CYS A 21 -3.57 -12.49 36.31
CA CYS A 21 -3.00 -12.98 35.06
C CYS A 21 -3.55 -12.31 33.79
N PHE A 22 -4.52 -11.39 33.91
CA PHE A 22 -5.11 -10.70 32.72
C PHE A 22 -4.52 -9.33 32.44
N SER A 23 -3.44 -8.91 33.10
CA SER A 23 -2.74 -7.64 32.79
C SER A 23 -1.44 -7.82 32.02
N CYS A 24 -1.29 -8.85 31.20
CA CYS A 24 -0.44 -8.77 30.04
C CYS A 24 -1.22 -8.08 28.90
N ALA A 25 -1.48 -6.79 29.04
CA ALA A 25 -1.64 -5.93 27.91
C ALA A 25 -0.30 -6.03 27.14
N THR A 26 -0.23 -6.92 26.17
CA THR A 26 0.77 -6.81 25.13
C THR A 26 0.57 -5.43 24.52
N LYS A 27 1.39 -4.44 24.96
CA LYS A 27 1.75 -3.34 24.10
C LYS A 27 2.19 -4.02 22.80
N SER A 28 1.34 -4.04 21.80
CA SER A 28 1.79 -4.21 20.44
C SER A 28 2.63 -2.95 20.20
N ASP A 29 3.92 -3.04 20.45
CA ASP A 29 4.87 -2.15 19.85
C ASP A 29 4.59 -2.29 18.37
N GLY A 30 3.83 -1.32 17.84
CA GLY A 30 3.45 -1.31 16.43
C GLY A 30 4.76 -1.32 15.67
N VAL A 31 5.08 -2.47 15.04
CA VAL A 31 6.25 -2.58 14.19
C VAL A 31 6.07 -1.53 13.12
N HIS A 32 6.75 -0.40 13.28
CA HIS A 32 6.79 0.67 12.29
C HIS A 32 7.52 0.13 11.07
N PHE A 33 6.75 -0.45 10.13
CA PHE A 33 7.30 -0.83 8.84
C PHE A 33 7.62 0.44 8.05
N ASN A 34 8.90 0.67 7.83
CA ASN A 34 9.34 1.70 6.91
C ASN A 34 8.83 1.38 5.50
N LYS A 35 8.30 2.41 4.82
CA LYS A 35 7.75 2.27 3.47
C LYS A 35 8.81 2.56 2.43
N VAL A 36 8.80 1.78 1.36
CA VAL A 36 9.61 1.97 0.16
C VAL A 36 8.66 2.26 -0.99
N ALA A 37 9.04 3.12 -1.91
CA ALA A 37 8.27 3.40 -3.11
C ALA A 37 9.13 3.25 -4.36
N THR A 38 8.52 2.68 -5.40
CA THR A 38 9.09 2.54 -6.75
C THR A 38 8.16 3.20 -7.74
N THR A 39 8.73 3.99 -8.67
CA THR A 39 7.97 4.64 -9.73
C THR A 39 8.27 3.96 -11.05
N PHE A 40 7.21 3.61 -11.77
CA PHE A 40 7.24 3.05 -13.13
C PHE A 40 6.69 4.09 -14.09
N LEU A 41 7.52 4.51 -15.02
CA LEU A 41 7.13 5.42 -16.09
C LEU A 41 6.80 4.61 -17.33
N GLY A 42 5.67 4.90 -17.97
CA GLY A 42 5.23 4.24 -19.20
C GLY A 42 4.47 5.18 -20.11
N GLY A 43 4.12 4.68 -21.29
CA GLY A 43 3.36 5.42 -22.31
C GLY A 43 4.23 6.19 -23.30
N SER A 44 3.57 6.71 -24.34
CA SER A 44 4.14 7.64 -25.31
C SER A 44 4.09 9.08 -24.77
N SER A 45 4.75 10.02 -25.46
CA SER A 45 4.73 11.44 -25.09
C SER A 45 3.33 12.07 -24.99
N GLN A 46 2.33 11.46 -25.63
CA GLN A 46 0.93 11.91 -25.59
C GLN A 46 0.09 11.23 -24.51
N ASN A 47 0.53 10.07 -24.00
CA ASN A 47 -0.15 9.28 -22.98
C ASN A 47 0.83 8.83 -21.89
N ALA A 48 1.70 9.73 -21.45
CA ALA A 48 2.61 9.45 -20.36
C ALA A 48 1.82 9.12 -19.08
N HIS A 49 2.16 8.01 -18.46
CA HIS A 49 1.58 7.62 -17.19
C HIS A 49 2.67 7.35 -16.16
N ASN A 50 2.32 7.55 -14.93
CA ASN A 50 3.19 7.36 -13.79
C ASN A 50 2.49 6.45 -12.79
N ILE A 51 3.02 5.24 -12.63
CA ILE A 51 2.57 4.31 -11.59
C ILE A 51 3.58 4.32 -10.45
N LYS A 52 3.11 4.66 -9.25
CA LYS A 52 3.91 4.56 -8.03
C LYS A 52 3.39 3.39 -7.20
N LEU A 53 4.28 2.43 -6.93
CA LEU A 53 4.05 1.31 -6.03
C LEU A 53 4.66 1.61 -4.66
N SER A 54 3.88 1.50 -3.60
CA SER A 54 4.34 1.56 -2.21
C SER A 54 4.23 0.20 -1.54
N PHE A 55 5.26 -0.17 -0.78
CA PHE A 55 5.34 -1.43 -0.04
C PHE A 55 6.16 -1.25 1.24
N THR A 56 6.00 -2.18 2.18
CA THR A 56 6.74 -2.18 3.44
C THR A 56 8.14 -2.78 3.26
N ASN A 57 9.05 -2.54 4.21
CA ASN A 57 10.37 -3.17 4.26
C ASN A 57 10.32 -4.71 4.46
N ALA A 58 9.14 -5.28 4.75
CA ALA A 58 8.87 -6.71 4.76
C ALA A 58 8.35 -7.25 3.42
N GLY A 59 8.26 -6.42 2.38
CA GLY A 59 7.77 -6.80 1.05
C GLY A 59 6.24 -6.90 0.93
N GLN A 60 5.50 -6.33 1.88
CA GLN A 60 4.04 -6.33 1.81
C GLN A 60 3.55 -5.12 1.01
N PHE A 61 2.61 -5.37 0.09
CA PHE A 61 1.92 -4.31 -0.64
C PHE A 61 1.18 -3.36 0.30
N ASP A 62 1.31 -2.05 0.03
CA ASP A 62 0.61 -0.98 0.75
C ASP A 62 -0.42 -0.30 -0.17
N TYR A 63 0.03 0.38 -1.22
CA TYR A 63 -0.86 0.97 -2.23
C TYR A 63 -0.17 1.14 -3.59
N LEU A 64 -1.01 1.35 -4.62
CA LEU A 64 -0.64 1.83 -5.95
C LEU A 64 -1.29 3.18 -6.20
N THR A 65 -0.58 4.09 -6.88
CA THR A 65 -1.20 5.26 -7.50
C THR A 65 -0.88 5.30 -8.98
N SER A 66 -1.86 5.70 -9.78
CA SER A 66 -1.68 6.04 -11.20
C SER A 66 -2.03 7.50 -11.40
N THR A 67 -1.12 8.26 -11.99
CA THR A 67 -1.32 9.68 -12.32
C THR A 67 -1.40 9.84 -13.82
N VAL A 68 -2.50 10.44 -14.30
CA VAL A 68 -2.80 10.70 -15.70
C VAL A 68 -3.00 12.19 -15.92
N THR A 69 -2.46 12.71 -17.01
CA THR A 69 -2.69 14.10 -17.46
C THR A 69 -3.64 14.10 -18.65
N ALA A 70 -4.66 14.95 -18.62
CA ALA A 70 -5.61 15.16 -19.70
C ALA A 70 -5.69 16.62 -20.10
N GLN A 71 -5.80 16.90 -21.41
CA GLN A 71 -5.99 18.25 -21.94
C GLN A 71 -7.47 18.61 -21.92
N ILE A 72 -7.82 19.76 -21.35
CA ILE A 72 -9.18 20.33 -21.35
C ILE A 72 -9.24 21.51 -22.29
N LYS A 73 -10.16 21.51 -23.21
CA LYS A 73 -10.36 22.61 -24.19
C LYS A 73 -11.35 23.66 -23.69
N SER A 74 -12.30 23.26 -22.85
CA SER A 74 -13.29 24.16 -22.28
C SER A 74 -13.71 23.72 -20.89
N GLN A 75 -14.21 24.65 -20.07
CA GLN A 75 -14.73 24.35 -18.74
C GLN A 75 -15.96 23.41 -18.79
N ALA A 76 -16.73 23.42 -19.86
CA ALA A 76 -17.87 22.53 -20.04
C ALA A 76 -17.48 21.04 -20.14
N GLU A 77 -16.26 20.75 -20.60
CA GLU A 77 -15.74 19.38 -20.76
C GLU A 77 -15.12 18.80 -19.47
N LYS A 78 -15.01 19.62 -18.42
CA LYS A 78 -14.27 19.25 -17.19
C LYS A 78 -14.71 17.91 -16.60
N ASP A 79 -16.02 17.72 -16.42
CA ASP A 79 -16.57 16.54 -15.75
C ASP A 79 -16.40 15.28 -16.61
N GLU A 80 -16.55 15.41 -17.93
CA GLU A 80 -16.32 14.32 -18.87
C GLU A 80 -14.85 13.93 -18.91
N MET A 81 -13.95 14.91 -18.97
CA MET A 81 -12.49 14.65 -18.95
C MET A 81 -12.01 14.08 -17.64
N LEU A 82 -12.59 14.51 -16.50
CA LEU A 82 -12.32 13.89 -15.20
C LEU A 82 -12.71 12.42 -15.19
N LYS A 83 -13.89 12.09 -15.70
CA LYS A 83 -14.37 10.71 -15.81
C LYS A 83 -13.45 9.88 -16.70
N LEU A 84 -13.08 10.40 -17.87
CA LEU A 84 -12.20 9.71 -18.82
C LEU A 84 -10.79 9.50 -18.22
N ALA A 85 -10.19 10.53 -17.64
CA ALA A 85 -8.88 10.43 -17.00
C ALA A 85 -8.89 9.44 -15.83
N THR A 86 -9.98 9.41 -15.05
CA THR A 86 -10.17 8.42 -13.96
C THR A 86 -10.23 7.01 -14.51
N GLN A 87 -10.96 6.77 -15.60
CA GLN A 87 -11.05 5.46 -16.24
C GLN A 87 -9.69 5.03 -16.80
N ASN A 88 -8.96 5.93 -17.46
CA ASN A 88 -7.62 5.66 -17.97
C ASN A 88 -6.65 5.32 -16.84
N ALA A 89 -6.65 6.06 -15.72
CA ALA A 89 -5.81 5.76 -14.58
C ALA A 89 -6.12 4.37 -13.96
N LYS A 90 -7.39 4.00 -13.85
CA LYS A 90 -7.80 2.66 -13.39
C LYS A 90 -7.36 1.56 -14.37
N GLN A 91 -7.49 1.80 -15.67
CA GLN A 91 -7.03 0.87 -16.70
C GLN A 91 -5.51 0.66 -16.63
N GLN A 92 -4.74 1.72 -16.41
CA GLN A 92 -3.29 1.63 -16.23
C GLN A 92 -2.89 0.80 -15.01
N ILE A 93 -3.61 0.94 -13.88
CA ILE A 93 -3.39 0.10 -12.69
C ILE A 93 -3.65 -1.38 -13.05
N LEU A 94 -4.72 -1.66 -13.78
CA LEU A 94 -5.07 -3.00 -14.21
C LEU A 94 -3.97 -3.61 -15.11
N GLU A 95 -3.52 -2.88 -16.12
CA GLU A 95 -2.47 -3.30 -17.05
C GLU A 95 -1.13 -3.51 -16.33
N PHE A 96 -0.77 -2.59 -15.42
CA PHE A 96 0.41 -2.72 -14.58
C PHE A 96 0.42 -4.03 -13.79
N ILE A 97 -0.69 -4.36 -13.13
CA ILE A 97 -0.79 -5.60 -12.34
C ILE A 97 -0.71 -6.85 -13.23
N HIS A 98 -1.30 -6.79 -14.43
CA HIS A 98 -1.38 -7.96 -15.32
C HIS A 98 -0.09 -8.19 -16.13
N VAL A 99 0.61 -7.13 -16.48
CA VAL A 99 1.75 -7.19 -17.40
C VAL A 99 3.06 -6.86 -16.69
N GLU A 100 3.17 -5.64 -16.14
CA GLU A 100 4.44 -5.16 -15.60
C GLU A 100 4.87 -5.94 -14.35
N VAL A 101 3.96 -6.22 -13.43
CA VAL A 101 4.24 -6.97 -12.19
C VAL A 101 4.79 -8.37 -12.48
N GLN A 102 4.47 -8.96 -13.64
CA GLN A 102 4.96 -10.28 -14.04
C GLN A 102 6.35 -10.22 -14.73
N SER A 103 6.85 -9.04 -15.04
CA SER A 103 8.08 -8.84 -15.80
C SER A 103 9.34 -8.90 -14.92
N GLU A 104 10.48 -9.27 -15.51
CA GLU A 104 11.80 -9.14 -14.89
C GLU A 104 12.16 -7.66 -14.61
N ARG A 105 11.65 -6.74 -15.42
CA ARG A 105 11.82 -5.29 -15.22
C ARG A 105 11.24 -4.86 -13.88
N PHE A 106 10.08 -5.39 -13.49
CA PHE A 106 9.47 -5.12 -12.18
C PHE A 106 10.41 -5.53 -11.04
N ILE A 107 10.91 -6.77 -11.08
CA ILE A 107 11.83 -7.29 -10.06
C ILE A 107 13.07 -6.40 -9.93
N ASN A 108 13.70 -6.04 -11.06
CA ASN A 108 14.89 -5.21 -11.07
C ASN A 108 14.62 -3.80 -10.54
N SER A 109 13.51 -3.17 -10.94
CA SER A 109 13.12 -1.83 -10.49
C SER A 109 12.84 -1.80 -8.99
N VAL A 110 12.12 -2.78 -8.47
CA VAL A 110 11.83 -2.91 -7.02
C VAL A 110 13.12 -3.18 -6.25
N ALA A 111 13.98 -4.10 -6.70
CA ALA A 111 15.25 -4.40 -6.04
C ALA A 111 16.18 -3.18 -5.98
N ASN A 112 16.25 -2.38 -7.05
CA ASN A 112 17.00 -1.13 -7.09
C ASN A 112 16.43 -0.08 -6.12
N SER A 113 15.11 0.06 -6.03
CA SER A 113 14.46 0.97 -5.08
C SER A 113 14.72 0.57 -3.63
N ILE A 114 14.75 -0.73 -3.34
CA ILE A 114 15.13 -1.27 -2.03
C ILE A 114 16.60 -0.94 -1.72
N ALA A 115 17.51 -1.14 -2.67
CA ALA A 115 18.94 -0.86 -2.51
C ALA A 115 19.21 0.64 -2.22
N ASN A 116 18.43 1.54 -2.82
CA ASN A 116 18.57 2.99 -2.68
C ASN A 116 17.74 3.57 -1.53
N SER A 117 16.97 2.76 -0.83
CA SER A 117 16.11 3.20 0.28
C SER A 117 16.87 3.16 1.61
N ASP A 118 16.71 4.21 2.41
CA ASP A 118 17.16 4.22 3.81
C ASP A 118 16.22 3.44 4.74
N ALA A 119 15.05 3.03 4.23
CA ALA A 119 14.07 2.25 4.98
C ALA A 119 14.48 0.78 5.19
N VAL A 120 15.48 0.29 4.45
CA VAL A 120 15.98 -1.09 4.53
C VAL A 120 17.44 -1.07 5.00
N PRO A 121 17.82 -1.87 6.00
CA PRO A 121 19.21 -1.93 6.47
C PRO A 121 20.18 -2.27 5.34
N LYS A 122 21.20 -1.44 5.12
CA LYS A 122 22.18 -1.52 4.00
C LYS A 122 23.07 -2.78 4.02
N HIS A 123 22.94 -3.64 5.04
CA HIS A 123 23.74 -4.86 5.18
C HIS A 123 23.19 -6.07 4.41
N LYS A 124 22.06 -5.92 3.71
CA LYS A 124 21.51 -6.99 2.89
C LYS A 124 22.04 -6.83 1.46
N GLY A 125 22.90 -7.77 1.01
CA GLY A 125 23.43 -7.79 -0.35
C GLY A 125 22.35 -7.90 -1.44
N THR A 126 22.74 -7.75 -2.71
CA THR A 126 21.86 -7.76 -3.90
C THR A 126 20.90 -8.94 -3.94
N ALA A 127 21.34 -10.14 -3.57
CA ALA A 127 20.48 -11.34 -3.51
C ALA A 127 19.30 -11.19 -2.53
N SER A 128 19.50 -10.46 -1.41
CA SER A 128 18.44 -10.18 -0.44
C SER A 128 17.41 -9.19 -0.99
N ASN A 129 17.86 -8.18 -1.75
CA ASN A 129 16.96 -7.18 -2.35
C ASN A 129 16.10 -7.82 -3.43
N THR A 130 16.67 -8.69 -4.26
CA THR A 130 15.93 -9.46 -5.27
C THR A 130 14.89 -10.38 -4.61
N LYS A 131 15.27 -11.08 -3.52
CA LYS A 131 14.29 -11.90 -2.77
C LYS A 131 13.14 -11.06 -2.22
N LEU A 132 13.43 -9.87 -1.70
CA LEU A 132 12.39 -8.96 -1.21
C LEU A 132 11.51 -8.45 -2.36
N ALA A 133 12.08 -8.18 -3.54
CA ALA A 133 11.30 -7.80 -4.72
C ALA A 133 10.32 -8.91 -5.16
N TYR A 134 10.71 -10.18 -5.08
CA TYR A 134 9.79 -11.30 -5.30
C TYR A 134 8.65 -11.33 -4.27
N LEU A 135 8.93 -11.08 -2.99
CA LEU A 135 7.87 -10.98 -1.96
C LEU A 135 6.90 -9.84 -2.25
N VAL A 136 7.37 -8.68 -2.73
CA VAL A 136 6.52 -7.58 -3.17
C VAL A 136 5.62 -8.01 -4.32
N ARG A 137 6.18 -8.66 -5.35
CA ARG A 137 5.42 -9.19 -6.49
C ARG A 137 4.32 -10.15 -6.03
N ASP A 138 4.67 -11.10 -5.18
CA ASP A 138 3.73 -12.09 -4.67
C ASP A 138 2.63 -11.46 -3.83
N SER A 139 2.97 -10.44 -3.01
CA SER A 139 1.99 -9.67 -2.24
C SER A 139 1.01 -8.89 -3.14
N VAL A 140 1.49 -8.28 -4.23
CA VAL A 140 0.60 -7.61 -5.23
C VAL A 140 -0.31 -8.64 -5.88
N ASN A 141 0.22 -9.79 -6.31
CA ASN A 141 -0.55 -10.84 -6.96
C ASN A 141 -1.65 -11.41 -6.05
N GLN A 142 -1.34 -11.66 -4.77
CA GLN A 142 -2.31 -12.14 -3.79
C GLN A 142 -3.46 -11.16 -3.59
N LYS A 143 -3.18 -9.86 -3.63
CA LYS A 143 -4.17 -8.79 -3.41
C LYS A 143 -4.78 -8.21 -4.69
N ARG A 144 -4.47 -8.76 -5.85
CA ARG A 144 -4.86 -8.20 -7.15
C ARG A 144 -6.33 -7.77 -7.24
N ASN A 145 -7.26 -8.65 -6.86
CA ASN A 145 -8.69 -8.36 -6.94
C ASN A 145 -9.12 -7.28 -5.94
N GLU A 146 -8.51 -7.23 -4.77
CA GLU A 146 -8.75 -6.18 -3.76
C GLU A 146 -8.24 -4.82 -4.27
N ILE A 147 -7.03 -4.78 -4.83
CA ILE A 147 -6.43 -3.57 -5.40
C ILE A 147 -7.35 -2.98 -6.46
N ILE A 148 -7.79 -3.79 -7.44
CA ILE A 148 -8.64 -3.33 -8.53
C ILE A 148 -9.97 -2.77 -8.01
N LYS A 149 -10.61 -3.45 -7.05
CA LYS A 149 -11.90 -3.03 -6.47
C LYS A 149 -11.80 -1.79 -5.61
N SER A 150 -10.64 -1.56 -4.97
CA SER A 150 -10.43 -0.43 -4.05
C SER A 150 -10.03 0.88 -4.74
N ALA A 151 -9.89 0.90 -6.08
CA ALA A 151 -9.40 2.05 -6.82
C ALA A 151 -10.38 3.25 -6.78
N PHE A 152 -9.91 4.38 -6.25
CA PHE A 152 -10.66 5.64 -6.12
C PHE A 152 -9.81 6.84 -6.55
N VAL A 153 -10.45 7.96 -6.87
CA VAL A 153 -9.75 9.23 -7.13
C VAL A 153 -9.22 9.76 -5.81
N GLU A 154 -7.90 9.85 -5.70
CA GLU A 154 -7.21 10.43 -4.54
C GLU A 154 -7.09 11.95 -4.69
N ASP A 155 -6.79 12.40 -5.92
CA ASP A 155 -6.62 13.82 -6.22
C ASP A 155 -6.99 14.12 -7.68
N ALA A 156 -7.48 15.34 -7.93
CA ALA A 156 -7.75 15.85 -9.27
C ALA A 156 -7.50 17.37 -9.30
N VAL A 157 -6.44 17.79 -9.96
CA VAL A 157 -6.02 19.19 -10.08
C VAL A 157 -6.23 19.67 -11.50
N LEU A 158 -6.93 20.79 -11.65
CA LEU A 158 -7.07 21.52 -12.92
C LEU A 158 -6.19 22.77 -12.89
N ASP A 159 -5.19 22.81 -13.76
CA ASP A 159 -4.49 24.04 -14.07
C ASP A 159 -5.23 24.77 -15.20
N VAL A 160 -5.97 25.80 -14.82
CA VAL A 160 -6.79 26.59 -15.74
C VAL A 160 -5.91 27.33 -16.75
N SER A 161 -4.68 27.70 -16.38
CA SER A 161 -3.77 28.48 -17.23
C SER A 161 -3.24 27.66 -18.40
N SER A 162 -2.94 26.38 -18.17
CA SER A 162 -2.44 25.46 -19.20
C SER A 162 -3.53 24.60 -19.85
N GLY A 163 -4.75 24.61 -19.29
CA GLY A 163 -5.83 23.70 -19.67
C GLY A 163 -5.51 22.23 -19.39
N LEU A 164 -4.63 21.94 -18.42
CA LEU A 164 -4.25 20.59 -18.05
C LEU A 164 -4.98 20.14 -16.78
N MET A 165 -5.55 18.94 -16.82
CA MET A 165 -6.08 18.25 -15.66
C MET A 165 -5.14 17.10 -15.33
N VAL A 166 -4.69 17.04 -14.08
CA VAL A 166 -3.92 15.93 -13.53
C VAL A 166 -4.82 15.15 -12.56
N VAL A 167 -5.03 13.87 -12.84
CA VAL A 167 -5.86 12.98 -12.03
C VAL A 167 -5.00 11.88 -11.45
N THR A 168 -5.02 11.73 -10.13
CA THR A 168 -4.37 10.63 -9.41
C THR A 168 -5.41 9.68 -8.87
N VAL A 169 -5.34 8.43 -9.29
CA VAL A 169 -6.15 7.33 -8.76
C VAL A 169 -5.27 6.48 -7.85
N ARG A 170 -5.78 6.20 -6.65
CA ARG A 170 -5.15 5.31 -5.67
C ARG A 170 -5.91 3.99 -5.56
N ALA A 171 -5.19 2.89 -5.42
CA ALA A 171 -5.71 1.57 -5.17
C ALA A 171 -4.94 0.91 -4.02
N GLY A 172 -5.63 0.21 -3.12
CA GLY A 172 -5.09 -0.37 -1.91
C GLY A 172 -5.58 0.32 -0.65
N ARG A 173 -4.79 0.28 0.43
CA ARG A 173 -5.22 0.77 1.75
C ARG A 173 -5.56 2.27 1.72
N LYS A 174 -6.77 2.59 2.15
CA LYS A 174 -7.16 3.98 2.48
C LYS A 174 -6.57 4.29 3.86
N ASN A 175 -5.77 5.35 3.96
CA ASN A 175 -5.26 5.82 5.25
C ASN A 175 -6.39 6.39 6.10
#